data_9fde325f0276f607f7cac6b051f7e255
#
_entry.id   9fde325f0276f607f7cac6b051f7e255
#
_cell.length_a   1.000
_cell.length_b   1.000
_cell.length_c   1.000
_cell.angle_alpha   90.00
_cell.angle_beta   90.00
_cell.angle_gamma   90.00
#
_symmetry.space_group_name_H-M   'P 1'
#
loop_
_entity.id
_entity.type
_entity.pdbx_description
1 polymer ?
#
loop_
_entity_poly.entity_id
_entity_poly.type
_entity_poly.pdbx_seq_one_letter_code
_entity_poly.pdbx_strand_id
1 'polypeptide(L)'
;MNILELSEQEIQRRANLESLKELGIAAYPAAEYPTDAFSTEILESFSDDAPQRTVVIAGRMMSRRVMGKASFMELQDSKGRIQVYVNRDAICPGEDKTLYNNVFKKLLDLGDFVGVKGFVFRTQTGEISVHAEELTLLSKSLKPLPVVKEKDGQVFDSFEDPELRYRQRYVDLIVNKGVKDIFLKRATVLRTMRQILDENGYTEVETPTLQSIAGGATARPFTTHFNALNIEMYMRIATELYLKRLIVGGFEGVYEIGKNFRNEGMDRTHNPEFTCMELYVQYKDYNWMMTFTEQLLEKICIAVNGSTESVVDGQTISFKAPYRRLPILEAIKEKTGFDLEGKDEAEIREVCKKLELEIDDTMGKGKLIDEIFGEFCEGSFIQPTFITDYPVEMSPLTKMHRSKPGLTERFELMVNGKELANAYSELNDPIDQEERFVEQMKLADKGDDEAMIIDHDFLRALQYGMPPTSGIGIGIDRLVMLMTGHMTIQEVLLFPQMKPEKKIPKDSVEKFVELGLSAEIVPVLNKCGYNLVSDLAKSKAQKIQQQIGEVIKKYKLEIEKPSVAELEEILLKVES
;
A
#
# COMPACT_ATOMS: atom_id res chain seq x y z
N MET A 1 18.44 -22.60 8.56
CA MET A 1 18.44 -21.18 9.00
C MET A 1 19.61 -21.03 9.96
N ASN A 2 20.50 -20.07 9.73
CA ASN A 2 21.69 -19.88 10.56
C ASN A 2 21.27 -19.30 11.93
N ILE A 3 21.62 -19.98 13.02
CA ILE A 3 21.28 -19.57 14.40
C ILE A 3 21.83 -18.17 14.74
N LEU A 4 22.93 -17.77 14.12
CA LEU A 4 23.54 -16.45 14.28
C LEU A 4 22.69 -15.28 13.73
N GLU A 5 21.74 -15.58 12.84
CA GLU A 5 20.80 -14.58 12.32
C GLU A 5 19.61 -14.34 13.25
N LEU A 6 19.41 -15.21 14.25
CA LEU A 6 18.30 -15.13 15.19
C LEU A 6 18.65 -14.25 16.39
N SER A 7 17.61 -13.61 16.95
CA SER A 7 17.67 -12.97 18.27
C SER A 7 17.56 -14.02 19.38
N GLU A 8 17.93 -13.67 20.61
CA GLU A 8 17.78 -14.57 21.77
C GLU A 8 16.32 -15.01 21.97
N GLN A 9 15.38 -14.09 21.78
CA GLN A 9 13.95 -14.41 21.89
C GLN A 9 13.51 -15.40 20.82
N GLU A 10 14.00 -15.27 19.58
CA GLU A 10 13.69 -16.22 18.51
C GLU A 10 14.26 -17.61 18.78
N ILE A 11 15.46 -17.70 19.37
CA ILE A 11 16.07 -18.96 19.80
C ILE A 11 15.23 -19.61 20.91
N GLN A 12 14.84 -18.82 21.94
CA GLN A 12 14.02 -19.33 23.05
C GLN A 12 12.65 -19.81 22.55
N ARG A 13 12.01 -19.08 21.63
CA ARG A 13 10.70 -19.49 21.06
C ARG A 13 10.79 -20.79 20.26
N ARG A 14 11.92 -21.05 19.59
CA ARG A 14 12.19 -22.34 18.93
C ARG A 14 12.39 -23.47 19.93
N ALA A 15 13.11 -23.20 21.01
CA ALA A 15 13.25 -24.17 22.11
C ALA A 15 11.88 -24.48 22.76
N ASN A 16 11.05 -23.45 22.96
CA ASN A 16 9.67 -23.64 23.44
C ASN A 16 8.84 -24.49 22.48
N LEU A 17 9.00 -24.31 21.16
CA LEU A 17 8.33 -25.11 20.13
C LEU A 17 8.72 -26.59 20.24
N GLU A 18 10.01 -26.90 20.40
CA GLU A 18 10.46 -28.29 20.55
C GLU A 18 9.90 -28.91 21.85
N SER A 19 9.90 -28.16 22.96
CA SER A 19 9.31 -28.63 24.21
C SER A 19 7.79 -28.87 24.11
N LEU A 20 7.07 -28.09 23.30
CA LEU A 20 5.65 -28.36 23.02
C LEU A 20 5.46 -29.67 22.25
N LYS A 21 6.33 -29.95 21.26
CA LYS A 21 6.32 -31.23 20.52
C LYS A 21 6.58 -32.42 21.43
N GLU A 22 7.57 -32.31 22.33
CA GLU A 22 7.89 -33.35 23.32
C GLU A 22 6.70 -33.65 24.24
N LEU A 23 5.87 -32.64 24.56
CA LEU A 23 4.63 -32.79 25.30
C LEU A 23 3.45 -33.33 24.46
N GLY A 24 3.67 -33.61 23.17
CA GLY A 24 2.61 -34.06 22.26
C GLY A 24 1.61 -32.98 21.86
N ILE A 25 1.94 -31.69 22.09
CA ILE A 25 1.06 -30.55 21.77
C ILE A 25 1.35 -30.09 20.34
N ALA A 26 0.32 -30.14 19.48
CA ALA A 26 0.38 -29.61 18.13
C ALA A 26 0.50 -28.07 18.17
N ALA A 27 1.67 -27.55 17.81
CA ALA A 27 1.89 -26.09 17.79
C ALA A 27 1.23 -25.39 16.59
N TYR A 28 0.83 -26.15 15.58
CA TYR A 28 0.18 -25.69 14.35
C TYR A 28 -0.88 -26.70 13.92
N PRO A 29 -2.00 -26.83 14.69
CA PRO A 29 -3.06 -27.75 14.33
C PRO A 29 -3.74 -27.34 13.02
N ALA A 30 -4.12 -28.32 12.20
CA ALA A 30 -4.87 -28.10 10.97
C ALA A 30 -6.40 -28.14 11.21
N ALA A 31 -6.83 -28.62 12.38
CA ALA A 31 -8.25 -28.74 12.68
C ALA A 31 -8.94 -27.38 12.79
N GLU A 32 -10.20 -27.32 12.37
CA GLU A 32 -11.06 -26.16 12.61
C GLU A 32 -11.18 -25.89 14.13
N TYR A 33 -11.16 -24.61 14.48
CA TYR A 33 -11.49 -24.14 15.82
C TYR A 33 -12.71 -23.23 15.71
N PRO A 34 -13.92 -23.75 15.89
CA PRO A 34 -15.16 -23.00 15.72
C PRO A 34 -15.33 -21.96 16.81
N THR A 35 -15.37 -20.70 16.45
CA THR A 35 -15.66 -19.57 17.36
C THR A 35 -17.11 -19.15 17.21
N ASP A 36 -17.75 -18.73 18.30
CA ASP A 36 -19.15 -18.29 18.34
C ASP A 36 -19.33 -16.84 18.78
N ALA A 37 -18.24 -16.15 19.16
CA ALA A 37 -18.27 -14.77 19.61
C ALA A 37 -16.98 -14.00 19.25
N PHE A 38 -17.09 -12.67 19.24
CA PHE A 38 -15.98 -11.73 19.10
C PHE A 38 -15.85 -10.81 20.31
N SER A 39 -14.64 -10.30 20.54
CA SER A 39 -14.32 -9.42 21.66
C SER A 39 -15.27 -8.22 21.80
N THR A 40 -15.52 -7.48 20.73
CA THR A 40 -16.39 -6.29 20.74
C THR A 40 -17.85 -6.67 21.02
N GLU A 41 -18.35 -7.72 20.40
CA GLU A 41 -19.71 -8.21 20.62
C GLU A 41 -19.93 -8.61 22.08
N ILE A 42 -18.96 -9.30 22.69
CA ILE A 42 -19.03 -9.68 24.11
C ILE A 42 -19.08 -8.42 24.98
N LEU A 43 -18.21 -7.43 24.74
CA LEU A 43 -18.15 -6.20 25.51
C LEU A 43 -19.42 -5.36 25.39
N GLU A 44 -20.02 -5.29 24.20
CA GLU A 44 -21.22 -4.51 23.91
C GLU A 44 -22.50 -5.19 24.44
N SER A 45 -22.56 -6.51 24.40
CA SER A 45 -23.76 -7.27 24.79
C SER A 45 -23.79 -7.70 26.27
N PHE A 46 -22.71 -7.48 27.03
CA PHE A 46 -22.62 -7.93 28.42
C PHE A 46 -23.58 -7.14 29.34
N SER A 47 -24.32 -7.90 30.19
CA SER A 47 -25.12 -7.34 31.29
C SER A 47 -24.93 -8.19 32.52
N ASP A 48 -24.75 -7.55 33.68
CA ASP A 48 -24.63 -8.25 34.97
C ASP A 48 -25.89 -8.99 35.38
N ASP A 49 -27.06 -8.56 34.86
CA ASP A 49 -28.36 -9.17 35.12
C ASP A 49 -28.71 -10.29 34.13
N ALA A 50 -27.92 -10.50 33.08
CA ALA A 50 -28.17 -11.54 32.09
C ALA A 50 -27.71 -12.93 32.59
N PRO A 51 -28.30 -14.03 32.09
CA PRO A 51 -27.76 -15.37 32.35
C PRO A 51 -26.31 -15.49 31.91
N GLN A 52 -25.52 -16.26 32.66
CA GLN A 52 -24.13 -16.52 32.33
C GLN A 52 -24.00 -17.11 30.92
N ARG A 53 -23.22 -16.41 30.06
CA ARG A 53 -23.00 -16.81 28.68
C ARG A 53 -21.66 -17.53 28.54
N THR A 54 -21.68 -18.77 28.06
CA THR A 54 -20.48 -19.48 27.60
C THR A 54 -20.15 -19.06 26.18
N VAL A 55 -18.87 -18.87 25.89
CA VAL A 55 -18.36 -18.45 24.59
C VAL A 55 -17.13 -19.24 24.19
N VAL A 56 -16.92 -19.37 22.87
CA VAL A 56 -15.70 -19.89 22.26
C VAL A 56 -15.07 -18.79 21.43
N ILE A 57 -13.92 -18.31 21.86
CA ILE A 57 -13.19 -17.22 21.21
C ILE A 57 -11.78 -17.65 20.82
N ALA A 58 -11.21 -17.02 19.81
CA ALA A 58 -9.83 -17.24 19.41
C ALA A 58 -9.16 -15.93 19.03
N GLY A 59 -7.87 -15.83 19.30
CA GLY A 59 -7.12 -14.62 18.95
C GLY A 59 -5.64 -14.71 19.30
N ARG A 60 -4.94 -13.61 19.08
CA ARG A 60 -3.53 -13.46 19.40
C ARG A 60 -3.35 -12.98 20.83
N MET A 61 -2.50 -13.66 21.60
CA MET A 61 -2.12 -13.25 22.95
C MET A 61 -1.20 -12.03 22.89
N MET A 62 -1.71 -10.88 23.31
CA MET A 62 -0.99 -9.59 23.25
C MET A 62 -0.29 -9.25 24.55
N SER A 63 -0.84 -9.67 25.69
CA SER A 63 -0.22 -9.53 26.99
C SER A 63 -0.50 -10.75 27.88
N ARG A 64 0.35 -10.94 28.89
CA ARG A 64 0.16 -12.00 29.88
C ARG A 64 0.74 -11.56 31.22
N ARG A 65 -0.07 -11.67 32.27
CA ARG A 65 0.33 -11.42 33.67
C ARG A 65 0.03 -12.63 34.52
N VAL A 66 1.09 -13.28 35.01
CA VAL A 66 1.01 -14.48 35.84
C VAL A 66 1.01 -14.09 37.32
N MET A 67 0.00 -14.56 38.09
CA MET A 67 -0.18 -14.26 39.52
C MET A 67 -0.47 -15.58 40.28
N GLY A 68 0.57 -16.40 40.44
CA GLY A 68 0.42 -17.67 41.15
C GLY A 68 -0.46 -18.71 40.41
N LYS A 69 -1.64 -19.01 40.98
CA LYS A 69 -2.64 -19.95 40.39
C LYS A 69 -3.61 -19.26 39.43
N ALA A 70 -3.64 -17.93 39.43
CA ALA A 70 -4.47 -17.11 38.60
C ALA A 70 -3.60 -16.29 37.67
N SER A 71 -4.07 -16.03 36.46
CA SER A 71 -3.39 -15.23 35.46
C SER A 71 -4.39 -14.47 34.62
N PHE A 72 -3.91 -13.41 34.00
CA PHE A 72 -4.66 -12.68 33.00
C PHE A 72 -3.87 -12.66 31.69
N MET A 73 -4.55 -12.73 30.57
CA MET A 73 -4.01 -12.44 29.25
C MET A 73 -4.97 -11.55 28.49
N GLU A 74 -4.45 -10.75 27.58
CA GLU A 74 -5.24 -9.99 26.63
C GLU A 74 -5.23 -10.73 25.30
N LEU A 75 -6.39 -11.03 24.76
CA LEU A 75 -6.59 -11.70 23.49
C LEU A 75 -7.06 -10.68 22.45
N GLN A 76 -6.36 -10.58 21.32
CA GLN A 76 -6.74 -9.76 20.19
C GLN A 76 -7.31 -10.64 19.09
N ASP A 77 -8.57 -10.41 18.74
CA ASP A 77 -9.25 -11.04 17.61
C ASP A 77 -9.35 -10.09 16.39
N SER A 78 -10.20 -10.42 15.43
CA SER A 78 -10.38 -9.61 14.22
C SER A 78 -11.16 -8.30 14.47
N LYS A 79 -11.82 -8.15 15.61
CA LYS A 79 -12.69 -7.01 15.94
C LYS A 79 -12.11 -6.11 17.01
N GLY A 80 -11.39 -6.67 17.99
CA GLY A 80 -10.87 -5.91 19.11
C GLY A 80 -10.02 -6.73 20.05
N ARG A 81 -10.05 -6.37 21.34
CA ARG A 81 -9.33 -7.04 22.41
C ARG A 81 -10.27 -7.32 23.58
N ILE A 82 -10.01 -8.45 24.25
CA ILE A 82 -10.73 -8.83 25.46
C ILE A 82 -9.78 -9.44 26.47
N GLN A 83 -10.01 -9.19 27.75
CA GLN A 83 -9.28 -9.82 28.83
C GLN A 83 -9.79 -11.26 29.04
N VAL A 84 -8.85 -12.17 29.23
CA VAL A 84 -9.14 -13.56 29.60
C VAL A 84 -8.51 -13.84 30.96
N TYR A 85 -9.32 -14.30 31.89
CA TYR A 85 -8.88 -14.80 33.18
C TYR A 85 -8.60 -16.31 33.09
N VAL A 86 -7.37 -16.69 33.41
CA VAL A 86 -6.90 -18.08 33.32
C VAL A 86 -6.60 -18.58 34.73
N ASN A 87 -7.47 -19.45 35.26
CA ASN A 87 -7.26 -20.11 36.54
C ASN A 87 -6.72 -21.52 36.31
N ARG A 88 -5.63 -21.86 37.06
CA ARG A 88 -4.95 -23.14 36.93
C ARG A 88 -5.90 -24.32 37.11
N ASP A 89 -6.75 -24.26 38.17
CA ASP A 89 -7.59 -25.40 38.55
C ASP A 89 -8.84 -25.47 37.67
N ALA A 90 -9.23 -24.39 36.99
CA ALA A 90 -10.30 -24.37 36.00
C ALA A 90 -9.86 -25.02 34.67
N ILE A 91 -8.71 -24.58 34.09
CA ILE A 91 -8.23 -25.17 32.83
C ILE A 91 -7.55 -26.55 32.98
N CYS A 92 -7.27 -26.94 34.23
CA CYS A 92 -6.69 -28.23 34.60
C CYS A 92 -7.46 -28.82 35.78
N PRO A 93 -8.67 -29.36 35.60
CA PRO A 93 -9.52 -29.86 36.70
C PRO A 93 -8.96 -31.11 37.38
N GLY A 94 -8.13 -31.91 36.70
CA GLY A 94 -7.46 -33.09 37.22
C GLY A 94 -6.20 -32.80 38.05
N GLU A 95 -5.44 -33.84 38.38
CA GLU A 95 -4.16 -33.75 39.11
C GLU A 95 -3.03 -33.16 38.22
N ASP A 96 -3.06 -33.43 36.91
CA ASP A 96 -2.10 -32.89 35.97
C ASP A 96 -2.34 -31.40 35.74
N LYS A 97 -1.35 -30.61 36.10
CA LYS A 97 -1.33 -29.15 35.94
C LYS A 97 -0.36 -28.68 34.85
N THR A 98 0.07 -29.56 33.96
CA THR A 98 1.08 -29.30 32.92
C THR A 98 0.62 -28.20 31.97
N LEU A 99 -0.66 -28.20 31.55
CA LEU A 99 -1.20 -27.16 30.65
C LEU A 99 -1.02 -25.75 31.24
N TYR A 100 -1.26 -25.55 32.53
CA TYR A 100 -1.08 -24.26 33.16
C TYR A 100 0.38 -23.99 33.53
N ASN A 101 1.04 -24.93 34.29
CA ASN A 101 2.34 -24.67 34.88
C ASN A 101 3.49 -24.62 33.86
N ASN A 102 3.41 -25.44 32.80
CA ASN A 102 4.44 -25.53 31.79
C ASN A 102 3.99 -24.82 30.51
N VAL A 103 2.88 -25.22 29.91
CA VAL A 103 2.48 -24.69 28.61
C VAL A 103 2.14 -23.21 28.71
N PHE A 104 1.08 -22.85 29.45
CA PHE A 104 0.64 -21.47 29.55
C PHE A 104 1.68 -20.51 30.13
N LYS A 105 2.35 -20.90 31.22
CA LYS A 105 3.31 -20.03 31.90
C LYS A 105 4.64 -19.89 31.20
N LYS A 106 5.17 -20.96 30.57
CA LYS A 106 6.56 -21.01 30.13
C LYS A 106 6.72 -21.15 28.61
N LEU A 107 5.87 -21.95 27.95
CA LEU A 107 6.04 -22.33 26.56
C LEU A 107 5.24 -21.48 25.57
N LEU A 108 4.10 -20.90 26.00
CA LEU A 108 3.43 -19.90 25.20
C LEU A 108 4.19 -18.57 25.27
N ASP A 109 4.19 -17.85 24.16
CA ASP A 109 4.82 -16.54 24.04
C ASP A 109 3.81 -15.49 23.57
N LEU A 110 4.10 -14.21 23.84
CA LEU A 110 3.31 -13.12 23.27
C LEU A 110 3.36 -13.18 21.74
N GLY A 111 2.20 -13.11 21.12
CA GLY A 111 2.03 -13.29 19.69
C GLY A 111 1.50 -14.66 19.28
N ASP A 112 1.46 -15.66 20.18
CA ASP A 112 0.83 -16.95 19.91
C ASP A 112 -0.67 -16.77 19.71
N PHE A 113 -1.26 -17.55 18.80
CA PHE A 113 -2.71 -17.67 18.71
C PHE A 113 -3.22 -18.76 19.63
N VAL A 114 -4.23 -18.42 20.41
CA VAL A 114 -4.88 -19.34 21.33
C VAL A 114 -6.39 -19.30 21.17
N GLY A 115 -7.02 -20.45 21.36
CA GLY A 115 -8.44 -20.62 21.50
C GLY A 115 -8.81 -20.74 22.97
N VAL A 116 -9.92 -20.16 23.36
CA VAL A 116 -10.44 -20.18 24.72
C VAL A 116 -11.94 -20.51 24.68
N LYS A 117 -12.35 -21.52 25.46
CA LYS A 117 -13.74 -21.74 25.77
C LYS A 117 -13.96 -21.44 27.25
N GLY A 118 -15.01 -20.73 27.58
CA GLY A 118 -15.31 -20.34 28.94
C GLY A 118 -16.52 -19.41 29.02
N PHE A 119 -16.74 -18.80 30.17
CA PHE A 119 -17.91 -17.95 30.39
C PHE A 119 -17.51 -16.47 30.59
N VAL A 120 -18.40 -15.59 30.18
CA VAL A 120 -18.22 -14.13 30.32
C VAL A 120 -18.61 -13.74 31.76
N PHE A 121 -17.79 -12.87 32.36
CA PHE A 121 -18.03 -12.33 33.70
C PHE A 121 -17.38 -10.95 33.87
N ARG A 122 -17.77 -10.25 34.91
CA ARG A 122 -17.11 -9.02 35.35
C ARG A 122 -16.15 -9.32 36.49
N THR A 123 -14.92 -8.86 36.38
CA THR A 123 -13.92 -8.97 37.43
C THR A 123 -14.25 -8.03 38.62
N GLN A 124 -13.59 -8.25 39.75
CA GLN A 124 -13.73 -7.36 40.94
C GLN A 124 -13.32 -5.91 40.64
N THR A 125 -12.44 -5.69 39.65
CA THR A 125 -12.02 -4.37 39.23
C THR A 125 -12.94 -3.75 38.16
N GLY A 126 -14.02 -4.42 37.77
CA GLY A 126 -15.01 -3.93 36.81
C GLY A 126 -14.78 -4.34 35.36
N GLU A 127 -13.66 -5.01 35.04
CA GLU A 127 -13.32 -5.39 33.67
C GLU A 127 -14.15 -6.59 33.18
N ILE A 128 -14.78 -6.47 32.01
CA ILE A 128 -15.49 -7.59 31.36
C ILE A 128 -14.45 -8.55 30.78
N SER A 129 -14.55 -9.82 31.17
CA SER A 129 -13.54 -10.83 30.87
C SER A 129 -14.16 -12.18 30.55
N VAL A 130 -13.40 -13.05 29.89
CA VAL A 130 -13.76 -14.46 29.73
C VAL A 130 -12.99 -15.28 30.75
N HIS A 131 -13.70 -16.04 31.61
CA HIS A 131 -13.12 -17.02 32.50
C HIS A 131 -12.86 -18.31 31.72
N ALA A 132 -11.60 -18.62 31.48
CA ALA A 132 -11.21 -19.78 30.67
C ALA A 132 -11.48 -21.10 31.43
N GLU A 133 -12.16 -22.02 30.79
CA GLU A 133 -12.36 -23.41 31.19
C GLU A 133 -11.52 -24.35 30.31
N GLU A 134 -11.33 -24.01 29.04
CA GLU A 134 -10.44 -24.70 28.12
C GLU A 134 -9.50 -23.70 27.43
N LEU A 135 -8.25 -24.12 27.19
CA LEU A 135 -7.22 -23.33 26.50
C LEU A 135 -6.52 -24.22 25.48
N THR A 136 -6.48 -23.78 24.22
CA THR A 136 -5.87 -24.52 23.11
C THR A 136 -4.86 -23.64 22.38
N LEU A 137 -3.65 -24.16 22.10
CA LEU A 137 -2.70 -23.49 21.20
C LEU A 137 -3.14 -23.71 19.76
N LEU A 138 -3.28 -22.63 19.00
CA LEU A 138 -3.70 -22.65 17.59
C LEU A 138 -2.56 -22.31 16.63
N SER A 139 -1.60 -21.46 17.05
CA SER A 139 -0.42 -21.18 16.26
C SER A 139 0.70 -20.57 17.11
N LYS A 140 1.89 -21.14 17.03
CA LYS A 140 3.08 -20.65 17.72
C LYS A 140 3.74 -19.51 16.94
N SER A 141 3.99 -18.40 17.61
CA SER A 141 4.76 -17.27 17.05
C SER A 141 6.25 -17.45 17.31
N LEU A 142 7.06 -17.52 16.25
CA LEU A 142 8.51 -17.67 16.35
C LEU A 142 9.28 -16.35 16.34
N LYS A 143 8.62 -15.25 15.97
CA LYS A 143 9.18 -13.89 16.06
C LYS A 143 8.51 -13.09 17.18
N PRO A 144 9.29 -12.36 18.00
CA PRO A 144 8.70 -11.44 18.96
C PRO A 144 7.98 -10.31 18.26
N LEU A 145 6.83 -9.91 18.79
CA LEU A 145 6.19 -8.67 18.37
C LEU A 145 6.95 -7.48 18.95
N PRO A 146 7.08 -6.37 18.21
CA PRO A 146 7.51 -5.11 18.80
C PRO A 146 6.46 -4.69 19.83
N VAL A 147 6.87 -4.64 21.09
CA VAL A 147 6.02 -4.22 22.20
C VAL A 147 6.48 -2.86 22.64
N VAL A 148 5.58 -1.89 22.57
CA VAL A 148 5.82 -0.54 23.10
C VAL A 148 6.12 -0.65 24.59
N LYS A 149 7.31 -0.21 24.98
CA LYS A 149 7.72 -0.09 26.38
C LYS A 149 7.76 1.37 26.73
N GLU A 150 7.06 1.73 27.77
CA GLU A 150 7.13 3.06 28.37
C GLU A 150 8.00 2.98 29.63
N LYS A 151 9.07 3.77 29.66
CA LYS A 151 9.93 3.90 30.83
C LYS A 151 10.30 5.38 31.01
N ASP A 152 10.03 5.92 32.18
CA ASP A 152 10.36 7.30 32.58
C ASP A 152 9.77 8.35 31.60
N GLY A 153 8.56 8.10 31.05
CA GLY A 153 7.88 8.96 30.07
C GLY A 153 8.44 8.89 28.66
N GLN A 154 9.39 7.99 28.41
CA GLN A 154 9.90 7.70 27.06
C GLN A 154 9.33 6.40 26.53
N VAL A 155 8.90 6.44 25.27
CA VAL A 155 8.38 5.30 24.54
C VAL A 155 9.53 4.62 23.79
N PHE A 156 9.71 3.34 24.00
CA PHE A 156 10.72 2.51 23.34
C PHE A 156 10.05 1.39 22.54
N ASP A 157 10.73 0.93 21.51
CA ASP A 157 10.29 -0.18 20.64
C ASP A 157 8.94 0.08 19.93
N SER A 158 8.55 1.36 19.73
CA SER A 158 7.40 1.69 18.89
C SER A 158 7.67 1.32 17.44
N PHE A 159 6.70 0.66 16.80
CA PHE A 159 6.78 0.29 15.39
C PHE A 159 6.26 1.44 14.53
N GLU A 160 7.02 2.58 14.52
CA GLU A 160 6.59 3.86 13.95
C GLU A 160 7.33 4.24 12.67
N ASP A 161 8.52 3.66 12.42
CA ASP A 161 9.27 3.95 11.20
C ASP A 161 8.45 3.61 9.96
N PRO A 162 8.15 4.58 9.07
CA PRO A 162 7.25 4.38 7.93
C PRO A 162 7.78 3.31 6.97
N GLU A 163 9.10 3.27 6.70
CA GLU A 163 9.66 2.29 5.79
C GLU A 163 9.49 0.87 6.36
N LEU A 164 9.73 0.68 7.63
CA LEU A 164 9.58 -0.60 8.30
C LEU A 164 8.11 -1.04 8.36
N ARG A 165 7.18 -0.11 8.64
CA ARG A 165 5.72 -0.34 8.62
C ARG A 165 5.25 -0.82 7.26
N TYR A 166 5.71 -0.20 6.19
CA TYR A 166 5.29 -0.57 4.83
C TYR A 166 5.89 -1.91 4.41
N ARG A 167 7.14 -2.21 4.75
CA ARG A 167 7.78 -3.50 4.47
C ARG A 167 7.19 -4.65 5.27
N GLN A 168 6.79 -4.40 6.50
CA GLN A 168 6.22 -5.38 7.41
C GLN A 168 4.77 -5.04 7.78
N ARG A 169 3.95 -4.77 6.79
CA ARG A 169 2.54 -4.38 6.96
C ARG A 169 1.76 -5.36 7.85
N TYR A 170 2.09 -6.64 7.82
CA TYR A 170 1.50 -7.64 8.69
C TYR A 170 1.83 -7.40 10.18
N VAL A 171 2.99 -6.84 10.50
CA VAL A 171 3.32 -6.42 11.88
C VAL A 171 2.60 -5.11 12.21
N ASP A 172 2.63 -4.14 11.32
CA ASP A 172 1.91 -2.86 11.43
C ASP A 172 0.42 -3.08 11.76
N LEU A 173 -0.25 -3.98 11.04
CA LEU A 173 -1.65 -4.38 11.29
C LEU A 173 -1.89 -5.04 12.66
N ILE A 174 -0.86 -5.68 13.24
CA ILE A 174 -0.98 -6.32 14.56
C ILE A 174 -0.84 -5.29 15.68
N VAL A 175 0.14 -4.38 15.57
CA VAL A 175 0.57 -3.56 16.71
C VAL A 175 0.02 -2.14 16.68
N ASN A 176 -0.21 -1.57 15.51
CA ASN A 176 -0.69 -0.20 15.36
C ASN A 176 -2.21 -0.14 15.20
N LYS A 177 -2.87 0.48 16.17
CA LYS A 177 -4.32 0.70 16.13
C LYS A 177 -4.68 1.63 14.96
N GLY A 178 -5.83 1.37 14.32
CA GLY A 178 -6.34 2.22 13.23
C GLY A 178 -5.81 1.87 11.84
N VAL A 179 -4.66 1.20 11.71
CA VAL A 179 -4.12 0.82 10.38
C VAL A 179 -5.10 -0.08 9.60
N LYS A 180 -5.75 -1.03 10.27
CA LYS A 180 -6.76 -1.89 9.66
C LYS A 180 -7.96 -1.11 9.14
N ASP A 181 -8.35 -0.03 9.84
CA ASP A 181 -9.53 0.77 9.50
C ASP A 181 -9.36 1.49 8.16
N ILE A 182 -8.13 1.87 7.79
CA ILE A 182 -7.80 2.44 6.48
C ILE A 182 -8.26 1.47 5.37
N PHE A 183 -7.92 0.20 5.49
CA PHE A 183 -8.23 -0.82 4.48
C PHE A 183 -9.71 -1.23 4.51
N LEU A 184 -10.37 -1.17 5.66
CA LEU A 184 -11.82 -1.34 5.75
C LEU A 184 -12.55 -0.18 5.08
N LYS A 185 -12.09 1.06 5.28
CA LYS A 185 -12.59 2.25 4.56
C LYS A 185 -12.36 2.13 3.06
N ARG A 186 -11.17 1.68 2.63
CA ARG A 186 -10.89 1.38 1.21
C ARG A 186 -11.90 0.38 0.63
N ALA A 187 -12.18 -0.70 1.35
CA ALA A 187 -13.19 -1.68 0.92
C ALA A 187 -14.59 -1.05 0.84
N THR A 188 -14.92 -0.13 1.73
CA THR A 188 -16.18 0.63 1.68
C THR A 188 -16.25 1.55 0.47
N VAL A 189 -15.17 2.29 0.14
CA VAL A 189 -15.08 3.09 -1.09
C VAL A 189 -15.43 2.25 -2.32
N LEU A 190 -14.75 1.11 -2.50
CA LEU A 190 -14.95 0.24 -3.67
C LEU A 190 -16.35 -0.36 -3.71
N ARG A 191 -16.89 -0.81 -2.58
CA ARG A 191 -18.25 -1.37 -2.51
C ARG A 191 -19.31 -0.33 -2.86
N THR A 192 -19.20 0.87 -2.28
CA THR A 192 -20.14 1.96 -2.53
C THR A 192 -20.08 2.42 -3.99
N MET A 193 -18.88 2.50 -4.56
CA MET A 193 -18.69 2.85 -5.96
C MET A 193 -19.38 1.84 -6.88
N ARG A 194 -19.13 0.52 -6.70
CA ARG A 194 -19.82 -0.53 -7.46
C ARG A 194 -21.33 -0.44 -7.32
N GLN A 195 -21.80 -0.31 -6.10
CA GLN A 195 -23.25 -0.18 -5.86
C GLN A 195 -23.88 0.97 -6.65
N ILE A 196 -23.24 2.14 -6.64
CA ILE A 196 -23.75 3.31 -7.38
C ILE A 196 -23.72 3.07 -8.89
N LEU A 197 -22.66 2.46 -9.41
CA LEU A 197 -22.54 2.17 -10.84
C LEU A 197 -23.57 1.13 -11.30
N ASP A 198 -23.76 0.07 -10.52
CA ASP A 198 -24.77 -0.97 -10.77
C ASP A 198 -26.21 -0.43 -10.70
N GLU A 199 -26.50 0.44 -9.72
CA GLU A 199 -27.81 1.10 -9.60
C GLU A 199 -28.13 2.02 -10.79
N ASN A 200 -27.09 2.52 -11.50
CA ASN A 200 -27.25 3.26 -12.76
C ASN A 200 -27.33 2.35 -13.99
N GLY A 201 -27.27 1.04 -13.82
CA GLY A 201 -27.36 0.05 -14.90
C GLY A 201 -26.08 -0.16 -15.70
N TYR A 202 -24.92 0.28 -15.20
CA TYR A 202 -23.63 0.09 -15.86
C TYR A 202 -23.05 -1.30 -15.54
N THR A 203 -22.36 -1.86 -16.52
CA THR A 203 -21.82 -3.23 -16.43
C THR A 203 -20.35 -3.21 -16.03
N GLU A 204 -19.98 -3.91 -14.94
CA GLU A 204 -18.57 -4.17 -14.62
C GLU A 204 -18.01 -5.19 -15.61
N VAL A 205 -16.86 -4.90 -16.19
CA VAL A 205 -16.18 -5.74 -17.18
C VAL A 205 -14.71 -5.92 -16.83
N GLU A 206 -14.08 -6.93 -17.43
CA GLU A 206 -12.64 -7.15 -17.35
C GLU A 206 -12.04 -7.11 -18.75
N THR A 207 -10.99 -6.31 -18.92
CA THR A 207 -10.25 -6.19 -20.18
C THR A 207 -8.80 -6.67 -20.01
N PRO A 208 -8.08 -6.96 -21.12
CA PRO A 208 -6.74 -7.52 -21.02
C PRO A 208 -5.75 -6.66 -20.22
N THR A 209 -5.12 -7.27 -19.22
CA THR A 209 -3.99 -6.65 -18.48
C THR A 209 -2.70 -6.72 -19.28
N LEU A 210 -2.48 -7.82 -20.05
CA LEU A 210 -1.40 -7.96 -21.01
C LEU A 210 -1.90 -7.56 -22.40
N GLN A 211 -1.24 -6.58 -23.00
CA GLN A 211 -1.64 -5.97 -24.26
C GLN A 211 -0.51 -6.08 -25.30
N SER A 212 -0.87 -6.20 -26.56
CA SER A 212 0.09 -6.18 -27.67
C SER A 212 0.56 -4.77 -28.03
N ILE A 213 -0.20 -3.75 -27.64
CA ILE A 213 0.08 -2.32 -27.84
C ILE A 213 -0.27 -1.60 -26.55
N ALA A 214 0.63 -0.79 -26.03
CA ALA A 214 0.34 0.12 -24.92
C ALA A 214 -0.38 1.36 -25.46
N GLY A 215 -1.55 1.69 -24.92
CA GLY A 215 -2.33 2.84 -25.38
C GLY A 215 -3.41 3.26 -24.36
N GLY A 216 -4.11 4.37 -24.66
CA GLY A 216 -5.15 4.93 -23.80
C GLY A 216 -4.64 5.93 -22.76
N ALA A 217 -3.34 6.17 -22.69
CA ALA A 217 -2.72 7.20 -21.86
C ALA A 217 -1.35 7.59 -22.43
N THR A 218 -0.82 8.74 -22.02
CA THR A 218 0.58 9.12 -22.21
C THR A 218 1.36 8.64 -20.98
N ALA A 219 2.02 7.49 -21.09
CA ALA A 219 2.77 6.90 -19.99
C ALA A 219 3.72 5.80 -20.48
N ARG A 220 4.81 5.60 -19.77
CA ARG A 220 5.80 4.56 -20.10
C ARG A 220 5.30 3.18 -19.61
N PRO A 221 5.17 2.16 -20.50
CA PRO A 221 4.72 0.83 -20.12
C PRO A 221 5.83 -0.02 -19.47
N PHE A 222 5.44 -1.03 -18.68
CA PHE A 222 6.28 -2.19 -18.40
C PHE A 222 6.19 -3.16 -19.58
N THR A 223 7.34 -3.64 -20.05
CA THR A 223 7.44 -4.64 -21.13
C THR A 223 7.65 -6.04 -20.55
N THR A 224 7.11 -7.05 -21.23
CA THR A 224 7.31 -8.47 -20.89
C THR A 224 7.38 -9.30 -22.17
N HIS A 225 7.82 -10.56 -22.07
CA HIS A 225 7.92 -11.47 -23.21
C HIS A 225 6.93 -12.63 -23.06
N PHE A 226 6.12 -12.84 -24.12
CA PHE A 226 5.21 -13.98 -24.19
C PHE A 226 5.89 -15.16 -24.89
N ASN A 227 6.39 -16.10 -24.09
CA ASN A 227 7.23 -17.21 -24.56
C ASN A 227 6.56 -18.07 -25.65
N ALA A 228 5.26 -18.38 -25.51
CA ALA A 228 4.55 -19.28 -26.44
C ALA A 228 4.46 -18.73 -27.88
N LEU A 229 4.36 -17.41 -28.03
CA LEU A 229 4.27 -16.72 -29.33
C LEU A 229 5.58 -16.05 -29.72
N ASN A 230 6.56 -16.01 -28.81
CA ASN A 230 7.85 -15.29 -29.00
C ASN A 230 7.64 -13.84 -29.42
N ILE A 231 6.76 -13.13 -28.70
CA ILE A 231 6.45 -11.71 -28.94
C ILE A 231 6.62 -10.90 -27.66
N GLU A 232 6.91 -9.61 -27.83
CA GLU A 232 6.86 -8.60 -26.77
C GLU A 232 5.41 -8.25 -26.47
N MET A 233 5.10 -8.06 -25.19
CA MET A 233 3.80 -7.65 -24.67
C MET A 233 4.02 -6.54 -23.64
N TYR A 234 2.96 -5.79 -23.36
CA TYR A 234 2.97 -4.66 -22.45
C TYR A 234 1.98 -4.87 -21.30
N MET A 235 2.36 -4.48 -20.09
CA MET A 235 1.37 -4.30 -19.02
C MET A 235 0.55 -3.04 -19.34
N ARG A 236 -0.78 -3.12 -19.22
CA ARG A 236 -1.67 -2.00 -19.56
C ARG A 236 -1.38 -0.74 -18.76
N ILE A 237 -1.38 0.40 -19.42
CA ILE A 237 -1.25 1.72 -18.80
C ILE A 237 -2.61 2.39 -18.55
N ALA A 238 -3.66 1.96 -19.25
CA ALA A 238 -5.07 2.36 -19.13
C ALA A 238 -5.99 1.25 -19.66
N THR A 239 -7.28 1.32 -19.34
CA THR A 239 -8.32 0.42 -19.85
C THR A 239 -9.14 1.05 -20.99
N GLU A 240 -8.98 2.33 -21.24
CA GLU A 240 -9.75 3.20 -22.11
C GLU A 240 -10.08 2.61 -23.48
N LEU A 241 -9.06 2.23 -24.27
CA LEU A 241 -9.29 1.80 -25.66
C LEU A 241 -10.11 0.50 -25.75
N TYR A 242 -10.02 -0.38 -24.76
CA TYR A 242 -10.83 -1.59 -24.71
C TYR A 242 -12.27 -1.30 -24.28
N LEU A 243 -12.48 -0.41 -23.31
CA LEU A 243 -13.80 -0.02 -22.85
C LEU A 243 -14.58 0.72 -23.94
N LYS A 244 -13.92 1.59 -24.72
CA LYS A 244 -14.51 2.23 -25.90
C LYS A 244 -14.94 1.22 -26.97
N ARG A 245 -14.16 0.14 -27.19
CA ARG A 245 -14.57 -0.94 -28.10
C ARG A 245 -15.85 -1.64 -27.64
N LEU A 246 -16.07 -1.76 -26.31
CA LEU A 246 -17.31 -2.32 -25.77
C LEU A 246 -18.50 -1.37 -25.98
N ILE A 247 -18.26 -0.04 -25.91
CA ILE A 247 -19.27 0.95 -26.30
C ILE A 247 -19.65 0.81 -27.78
N VAL A 248 -18.68 0.65 -28.69
CA VAL A 248 -18.95 0.33 -30.11
C VAL A 248 -19.75 -0.97 -30.22
N GLY A 249 -19.48 -1.96 -29.38
CA GLY A 249 -20.19 -3.24 -29.32
C GLY A 249 -21.61 -3.17 -28.79
N GLY A 250 -22.08 -1.98 -28.31
CA GLY A 250 -23.47 -1.73 -27.93
C GLY A 250 -23.77 -1.77 -26.43
N PHE A 251 -22.77 -1.77 -25.55
CA PHE A 251 -22.97 -1.58 -24.11
C PHE A 251 -23.39 -0.12 -23.84
N GLU A 252 -24.45 0.09 -23.09
CA GLU A 252 -24.93 1.43 -22.73
C GLU A 252 -23.97 2.16 -21.78
N GLY A 253 -23.41 1.44 -20.81
CA GLY A 253 -22.38 1.91 -19.91
C GLY A 253 -21.54 0.75 -19.39
N VAL A 254 -20.22 0.90 -19.42
CA VAL A 254 -19.26 -0.10 -18.94
C VAL A 254 -18.26 0.54 -18.01
N TYR A 255 -17.88 -0.20 -16.96
CA TYR A 255 -16.80 0.22 -16.09
C TYR A 255 -15.86 -0.93 -15.73
N GLU A 256 -14.64 -0.59 -15.41
CA GLU A 256 -13.64 -1.52 -14.88
C GLU A 256 -12.93 -0.89 -13.68
N ILE A 257 -12.83 -1.65 -12.58
CA ILE A 257 -11.99 -1.28 -11.44
C ILE A 257 -10.80 -2.22 -11.41
N GLY A 258 -9.64 -1.74 -11.83
CA GLY A 258 -8.49 -2.58 -12.02
C GLY A 258 -7.15 -1.89 -11.80
N LYS A 259 -6.08 -2.69 -11.92
CA LYS A 259 -4.70 -2.21 -11.86
C LYS A 259 -4.25 -1.72 -13.22
N ASN A 260 -3.66 -0.53 -13.24
CA ASN A 260 -2.85 -0.01 -14.33
C ASN A 260 -1.39 0.07 -13.88
N PHE A 261 -0.46 0.02 -14.84
CA PHE A 261 0.97 -0.10 -14.60
C PHE A 261 1.72 0.98 -15.40
N ARG A 262 2.45 1.85 -14.72
CA ARG A 262 3.25 2.89 -15.35
C ARG A 262 4.69 2.80 -14.83
N ASN A 263 5.64 2.63 -15.75
CA ASN A 263 7.06 2.44 -15.45
C ASN A 263 7.74 3.80 -15.24
N GLU A 264 7.28 4.52 -14.26
CA GLU A 264 7.68 5.87 -13.90
C GLU A 264 8.25 5.92 -12.47
N GLY A 265 8.45 7.13 -11.94
CA GLY A 265 8.95 7.32 -10.59
C GLY A 265 8.01 6.84 -9.48
N MET A 266 8.57 6.65 -8.28
CA MET A 266 7.81 6.37 -7.06
C MET A 266 8.01 7.53 -6.09
N ASP A 267 6.91 8.11 -5.63
CA ASP A 267 6.91 9.17 -4.64
C ASP A 267 5.76 9.01 -3.61
N ARG A 268 5.37 10.08 -2.95
CA ARG A 268 4.29 10.07 -1.96
C ARG A 268 2.90 9.89 -2.59
N THR A 269 2.74 10.16 -3.87
CA THR A 269 1.46 10.18 -4.59
C THR A 269 1.42 9.22 -5.77
N HIS A 270 2.57 8.64 -6.14
CA HIS A 270 2.72 7.72 -7.28
C HIS A 270 3.28 6.36 -6.84
N ASN A 271 2.66 5.32 -7.35
CA ASN A 271 3.13 3.93 -7.25
C ASN A 271 3.07 3.32 -8.66
N PRO A 272 4.07 2.55 -9.10
CA PRO A 272 4.13 2.05 -10.48
C PRO A 272 2.97 1.12 -10.84
N GLU A 273 2.29 0.59 -9.84
CA GLU A 273 1.07 -0.19 -9.91
C GLU A 273 0.00 0.52 -9.07
N PHE A 274 -1.09 0.96 -9.68
CA PHE A 274 -2.14 1.69 -8.99
C PHE A 274 -3.53 1.21 -9.43
N THR A 275 -4.54 1.44 -8.59
CA THR A 275 -5.93 1.09 -8.90
C THR A 275 -6.64 2.30 -9.47
N CYS A 276 -7.27 2.10 -10.63
CA CYS A 276 -8.13 3.07 -11.28
C CYS A 276 -9.52 2.48 -11.49
N MET A 277 -10.56 3.31 -11.43
CA MET A 277 -11.87 3.01 -11.97
C MET A 277 -12.03 3.82 -13.25
N GLU A 278 -12.33 3.16 -14.36
CA GLU A 278 -12.71 3.81 -15.61
C GLU A 278 -14.16 3.46 -15.97
N LEU A 279 -14.93 4.47 -16.36
CA LEU A 279 -16.35 4.37 -16.73
C LEU A 279 -16.59 5.08 -18.06
N TYR A 280 -17.31 4.44 -18.99
CA TYR A 280 -17.72 5.01 -20.28
C TYR A 280 -19.22 4.84 -20.44
N VAL A 281 -19.95 5.92 -20.81
CA VAL A 281 -21.42 5.94 -20.89
C VAL A 281 -21.86 6.59 -22.19
N GLN A 282 -22.71 5.87 -22.96
CA GLN A 282 -23.29 6.35 -24.20
C GLN A 282 -24.24 7.53 -23.96
N TYR A 283 -24.36 8.39 -24.99
CA TYR A 283 -25.28 9.53 -25.07
C TYR A 283 -25.11 10.53 -23.92
N LYS A 284 -23.89 10.60 -23.35
CA LYS A 284 -23.49 11.56 -22.33
C LYS A 284 -22.33 12.41 -22.82
N ASP A 285 -22.15 13.56 -22.19
CA ASP A 285 -21.03 14.46 -22.42
C ASP A 285 -20.29 14.81 -21.12
N TYR A 286 -19.21 15.57 -21.21
CA TYR A 286 -18.39 15.93 -20.05
C TYR A 286 -19.13 16.77 -19.01
N ASN A 287 -20.18 17.54 -19.39
CA ASN A 287 -21.00 18.29 -18.42
C ASN A 287 -21.84 17.37 -17.55
N TRP A 288 -22.44 16.34 -18.17
CA TRP A 288 -23.15 15.30 -17.44
C TRP A 288 -22.19 14.55 -16.52
N MET A 289 -20.98 14.24 -17.00
CA MET A 289 -19.97 13.51 -16.24
C MET A 289 -19.49 14.31 -15.02
N MET A 290 -19.34 15.63 -15.10
CA MET A 290 -19.06 16.48 -13.93
C MET A 290 -20.15 16.31 -12.85
N THR A 291 -21.41 16.40 -13.22
CA THR A 291 -22.54 16.25 -12.28
C THR A 291 -22.61 14.83 -11.69
N PHE A 292 -22.35 13.82 -12.50
CA PHE A 292 -22.30 12.43 -12.04
C PHE A 292 -21.15 12.22 -11.03
N THR A 293 -19.97 12.77 -11.32
CA THR A 293 -18.79 12.71 -10.45
C THR A 293 -19.03 13.38 -9.10
N GLU A 294 -19.67 14.54 -9.09
CA GLU A 294 -20.10 15.22 -7.85
C GLU A 294 -20.95 14.31 -6.98
N GLN A 295 -22.00 13.72 -7.55
CA GLN A 295 -22.91 12.81 -6.84
C GLN A 295 -22.24 11.53 -6.35
N LEU A 296 -21.37 10.95 -7.17
CA LEU A 296 -20.61 9.74 -6.84
C LEU A 296 -19.69 9.97 -5.63
N LEU A 297 -18.90 11.04 -5.67
CA LEU A 297 -17.94 11.34 -4.60
C LEU A 297 -18.61 11.78 -3.31
N GLU A 298 -19.70 12.55 -3.38
CA GLU A 298 -20.50 12.92 -2.21
C GLU A 298 -21.05 11.68 -1.49
N LYS A 299 -21.67 10.75 -2.23
CA LYS A 299 -22.19 9.49 -1.68
C LYS A 299 -21.10 8.60 -1.08
N ILE A 300 -19.94 8.52 -1.73
CA ILE A 300 -18.80 7.77 -1.20
C ILE A 300 -18.31 8.40 0.11
N CYS A 301 -18.16 9.72 0.17
CA CYS A 301 -17.73 10.41 1.37
C CYS A 301 -18.69 10.17 2.54
N ILE A 302 -19.99 10.24 2.31
CA ILE A 302 -21.03 9.94 3.31
C ILE A 302 -20.90 8.48 3.79
N ALA A 303 -20.71 7.52 2.88
CA ALA A 303 -20.61 6.11 3.23
C ALA A 303 -19.35 5.78 4.07
N VAL A 304 -18.25 6.51 3.85
CA VAL A 304 -16.97 6.29 4.54
C VAL A 304 -16.86 7.08 5.84
N ASN A 305 -17.31 8.33 5.83
CA ASN A 305 -17.08 9.28 6.93
C ASN A 305 -18.36 9.70 7.67
N GLY A 306 -19.53 9.29 7.21
CA GLY A 306 -20.83 9.68 7.79
C GLY A 306 -21.23 11.12 7.48
N SER A 307 -20.46 11.85 6.68
CA SER A 307 -20.70 13.26 6.28
C SER A 307 -20.18 13.52 4.87
N THR A 308 -20.47 14.70 4.32
CA THR A 308 -19.92 15.14 3.03
C THR A 308 -18.48 15.69 3.14
N GLU A 309 -17.86 15.59 4.30
CA GLU A 309 -16.56 16.19 4.58
C GLU A 309 -15.52 15.13 4.93
N SER A 310 -14.28 15.38 4.53
CA SER A 310 -13.09 14.64 4.94
C SER A 310 -12.03 15.60 5.44
N VAL A 311 -11.24 15.18 6.42
CA VAL A 311 -10.13 15.97 6.96
C VAL A 311 -8.82 15.37 6.51
N VAL A 312 -8.00 16.16 5.80
CA VAL A 312 -6.68 15.77 5.31
C VAL A 312 -5.67 16.79 5.78
N ASP A 313 -4.65 16.36 6.51
CA ASP A 313 -3.62 17.24 7.09
C ASP A 313 -4.18 18.49 7.80
N GLY A 314 -5.24 18.29 8.58
CA GLY A 314 -5.91 19.36 9.33
C GLY A 314 -6.82 20.27 8.49
N GLN A 315 -6.89 20.07 7.18
CA GLN A 315 -7.78 20.84 6.29
C GLN A 315 -9.07 20.05 6.02
N THR A 316 -10.20 20.71 6.17
CA THR A 316 -11.52 20.14 5.81
C THR A 316 -11.76 20.28 4.32
N ILE A 317 -11.99 19.16 3.65
CA ILE A 317 -12.35 19.08 2.23
C ILE A 317 -13.83 18.71 2.15
N SER A 318 -14.61 19.54 1.48
CA SER A 318 -16.05 19.32 1.28
C SER A 318 -16.31 18.67 -0.08
N PHE A 319 -16.91 17.48 -0.06
CA PHE A 319 -17.38 16.78 -1.26
C PHE A 319 -18.85 17.10 -1.58
N LYS A 320 -19.43 18.11 -0.94
CA LYS A 320 -20.79 18.55 -1.21
C LYS A 320 -20.88 19.29 -2.56
N ALA A 321 -21.76 18.82 -3.44
CA ALA A 321 -22.02 19.46 -4.72
C ALA A 321 -22.69 20.85 -4.56
N PRO A 322 -22.52 21.78 -5.53
CA PRO A 322 -21.71 21.69 -6.73
C PRO A 322 -20.24 22.10 -6.49
N TYR A 323 -19.31 21.56 -7.31
CA TYR A 323 -17.89 21.96 -7.29
C TYR A 323 -17.65 23.16 -8.22
N ARG A 324 -16.56 23.90 -7.96
CA ARG A 324 -16.09 24.98 -8.83
C ARG A 324 -15.71 24.41 -10.20
N ARG A 325 -16.05 25.13 -11.28
CA ARG A 325 -15.63 24.84 -12.66
C ARG A 325 -14.79 26.01 -13.16
N LEU A 326 -13.59 25.74 -13.66
CA LEU A 326 -12.63 26.77 -14.05
C LEU A 326 -11.85 26.32 -15.29
N PRO A 327 -11.93 27.04 -16.43
CA PRO A 327 -11.10 26.76 -17.59
C PRO A 327 -9.60 26.85 -17.28
N ILE A 328 -8.78 25.91 -17.84
CA ILE A 328 -7.34 25.85 -17.53
C ILE A 328 -6.61 27.17 -17.85
N LEU A 329 -6.89 27.80 -18.98
CA LEU A 329 -6.24 29.07 -19.35
C LEU A 329 -6.64 30.22 -18.41
N GLU A 330 -7.87 30.20 -17.91
CA GLU A 330 -8.34 31.15 -16.90
C GLU A 330 -7.66 30.90 -15.55
N ALA A 331 -7.50 29.64 -15.14
CA ALA A 331 -6.76 29.26 -13.94
C ALA A 331 -5.31 29.78 -13.99
N ILE A 332 -4.64 29.59 -15.11
CA ILE A 332 -3.27 30.09 -15.32
C ILE A 332 -3.24 31.62 -15.23
N LYS A 333 -4.19 32.30 -15.89
CA LYS A 333 -4.29 33.76 -15.87
C LYS A 333 -4.54 34.30 -14.46
N GLU A 334 -5.43 33.66 -13.69
CA GLU A 334 -5.70 34.05 -12.29
C GLU A 334 -4.45 33.96 -11.42
N LYS A 335 -3.59 32.96 -11.65
CA LYS A 335 -2.43 32.68 -10.79
C LYS A 335 -1.16 33.40 -11.23
N THR A 336 -0.91 33.46 -12.52
CA THR A 336 0.36 34.00 -13.06
C THR A 336 0.22 35.43 -13.59
N GLY A 337 -1.00 35.90 -13.86
CA GLY A 337 -1.27 37.17 -14.55
C GLY A 337 -1.10 37.11 -16.04
N PHE A 338 -0.63 35.97 -16.61
CA PHE A 338 -0.42 35.83 -18.06
C PHE A 338 -1.64 35.19 -18.72
N ASP A 339 -2.13 35.87 -19.76
CA ASP A 339 -3.19 35.35 -20.62
C ASP A 339 -2.57 34.55 -21.77
N LEU A 340 -2.89 33.28 -21.86
CA LEU A 340 -2.39 32.34 -22.86
C LEU A 340 -3.38 32.11 -24.00
N GLU A 341 -4.58 32.70 -23.96
CA GLU A 341 -5.61 32.51 -24.98
C GLU A 341 -5.09 33.04 -26.34
N GLY A 342 -5.19 32.20 -27.38
CA GLY A 342 -4.77 32.52 -28.73
C GLY A 342 -3.27 32.58 -28.97
N LYS A 343 -2.41 32.35 -27.96
CA LYS A 343 -0.96 32.36 -28.10
C LYS A 343 -0.43 31.13 -28.83
N ASP A 344 0.59 31.33 -29.64
CA ASP A 344 1.37 30.26 -30.27
C ASP A 344 2.44 29.69 -29.30
N GLU A 345 3.13 28.62 -29.75
CA GLU A 345 4.15 27.95 -28.94
C GLU A 345 5.30 28.91 -28.57
N ALA A 346 5.75 29.75 -29.51
CA ALA A 346 6.87 30.66 -29.28
C ALA A 346 6.53 31.73 -28.23
N GLU A 347 5.32 32.27 -28.28
CA GLU A 347 4.81 33.22 -27.29
C GLU A 347 4.69 32.59 -25.89
N ILE A 348 4.25 31.30 -25.80
CA ILE A 348 4.16 30.58 -24.53
C ILE A 348 5.54 30.28 -23.96
N ARG A 349 6.52 29.90 -24.78
CA ARG A 349 7.93 29.77 -24.39
C ARG A 349 8.48 31.04 -23.74
N GLU A 350 8.13 32.21 -24.28
CA GLU A 350 8.53 33.49 -23.68
C GLU A 350 7.82 33.75 -22.33
N VAL A 351 6.60 33.27 -22.16
CA VAL A 351 5.94 33.29 -20.84
C VAL A 351 6.63 32.38 -19.85
N CYS A 352 6.97 31.13 -20.23
CA CYS A 352 7.72 30.20 -19.40
C CYS A 352 9.06 30.80 -18.92
N LYS A 353 9.81 31.46 -19.83
CA LYS A 353 11.06 32.16 -19.47
C LYS A 353 10.82 33.27 -18.44
N LYS A 354 9.74 34.08 -18.59
CA LYS A 354 9.39 35.14 -17.64
C LYS A 354 8.98 34.60 -16.29
N LEU A 355 8.45 33.37 -16.26
CA LEU A 355 8.06 32.65 -15.05
C LEU A 355 9.22 31.82 -14.45
N GLU A 356 10.41 31.89 -15.06
CA GLU A 356 11.64 31.18 -14.65
C GLU A 356 11.45 29.64 -14.63
N LEU A 357 10.61 29.11 -15.53
CA LEU A 357 10.40 27.66 -15.68
C LEU A 357 11.54 27.04 -16.51
N GLU A 358 12.01 25.88 -16.06
CA GLU A 358 12.94 25.03 -16.80
C GLU A 358 12.17 24.32 -17.93
N ILE A 359 12.44 24.72 -19.19
CA ILE A 359 11.84 24.13 -20.38
C ILE A 359 12.92 23.67 -21.34
N ASP A 360 12.64 22.61 -22.10
CA ASP A 360 13.53 22.13 -23.17
C ASP A 360 12.90 22.33 -24.57
N ASP A 361 13.71 22.12 -25.62
CA ASP A 361 13.30 22.35 -26.99
C ASP A 361 12.33 21.28 -27.54
N THR A 362 12.15 20.16 -26.84
CA THR A 362 11.25 19.06 -27.23
C THR A 362 9.80 19.32 -26.80
N MET A 363 9.59 20.20 -25.81
CA MET A 363 8.26 20.53 -25.29
C MET A 363 7.44 21.32 -26.32
N GLY A 364 6.34 20.75 -26.80
CA GLY A 364 5.35 21.44 -27.61
C GLY A 364 4.41 22.32 -26.79
N LYS A 365 3.52 23.06 -27.46
CA LYS A 365 2.58 24.02 -26.87
C LYS A 365 1.80 23.42 -25.70
N GLY A 366 1.25 22.21 -25.86
CA GLY A 366 0.48 21.54 -24.81
C GLY A 366 1.31 21.30 -23.55
N LYS A 367 2.52 20.75 -23.69
CA LYS A 367 3.42 20.48 -22.58
C LYS A 367 3.86 21.75 -21.83
N LEU A 368 4.09 22.84 -22.55
CA LEU A 368 4.43 24.15 -21.94
C LEU A 368 3.28 24.70 -21.08
N ILE A 369 2.02 24.53 -21.52
CA ILE A 369 0.84 24.92 -20.75
C ILE A 369 0.72 24.05 -19.51
N ASP A 370 0.98 22.75 -19.65
CA ASP A 370 0.96 21.77 -18.55
C ASP A 370 1.99 22.11 -17.46
N GLU A 371 3.23 22.43 -17.85
CA GLU A 371 4.29 22.86 -16.93
C GLU A 371 3.90 24.15 -16.17
N ILE A 372 3.32 25.14 -16.84
CA ILE A 372 2.84 26.36 -16.17
C ILE A 372 1.73 26.03 -15.17
N PHE A 373 0.79 25.18 -15.57
CA PHE A 373 -0.33 24.79 -14.72
C PHE A 373 0.15 23.98 -13.50
N GLY A 374 1.01 23.00 -13.70
CA GLY A 374 1.58 22.16 -12.66
C GLY A 374 2.30 22.96 -11.58
N GLU A 375 3.19 23.86 -11.99
CA GLU A 375 4.00 24.63 -11.05
C GLU A 375 3.20 25.70 -10.30
N PHE A 376 2.33 26.44 -10.99
CA PHE A 376 1.69 27.63 -10.39
C PHE A 376 0.25 27.43 -9.93
N CYS A 377 -0.47 26.44 -10.48
CA CYS A 377 -1.92 26.30 -10.25
C CYS A 377 -2.29 25.05 -9.45
N GLU A 378 -1.77 23.88 -9.80
CA GLU A 378 -2.20 22.57 -9.29
C GLU A 378 -2.26 22.54 -7.77
N GLY A 379 -1.17 22.86 -7.07
CA GLY A 379 -1.04 22.82 -5.61
C GLY A 379 -2.01 23.76 -4.86
N SER A 380 -2.66 24.70 -5.56
CA SER A 380 -3.57 25.68 -4.94
C SER A 380 -5.01 25.21 -4.82
N PHE A 381 -5.41 24.13 -5.48
CA PHE A 381 -6.78 23.62 -5.48
C PHE A 381 -7.03 22.65 -4.33
N ILE A 382 -7.32 23.19 -3.16
CA ILE A 382 -7.61 22.38 -1.97
C ILE A 382 -9.01 21.78 -2.04
N GLN A 383 -10.02 22.60 -2.33
CA GLN A 383 -11.40 22.14 -2.49
C GLN A 383 -11.61 21.55 -3.89
N PRO A 384 -12.51 20.55 -4.04
CA PRO A 384 -12.81 19.95 -5.33
C PRO A 384 -13.11 21.01 -6.38
N THR A 385 -12.32 21.03 -7.46
CA THR A 385 -12.43 22.00 -8.54
C THR A 385 -12.22 21.28 -9.88
N PHE A 386 -13.19 21.39 -10.76
CA PHE A 386 -13.04 20.94 -12.15
C PHE A 386 -12.26 21.99 -12.94
N ILE A 387 -11.09 21.58 -13.42
CA ILE A 387 -10.33 22.36 -14.42
C ILE A 387 -10.78 21.87 -15.79
N THR A 388 -11.30 22.79 -16.61
CA THR A 388 -11.99 22.45 -17.87
C THR A 388 -11.30 23.03 -19.09
N ASP A 389 -11.76 22.60 -20.27
CA ASP A 389 -11.46 23.22 -21.57
C ASP A 389 -9.94 23.20 -21.90
N TYR A 390 -9.36 22.02 -21.83
CA TYR A 390 -7.95 21.79 -22.14
C TYR A 390 -7.65 22.00 -23.63
N PRO A 391 -6.46 22.51 -24.00
CA PRO A 391 -6.02 22.59 -25.39
C PRO A 391 -6.02 21.21 -26.08
N VAL A 392 -6.27 21.24 -27.38
CA VAL A 392 -6.36 20.03 -28.20
C VAL A 392 -5.05 19.22 -28.21
N GLU A 393 -3.92 19.92 -28.16
CA GLU A 393 -2.59 19.33 -28.15
C GLU A 393 -2.32 18.46 -26.91
N MET A 394 -3.04 18.70 -25.79
CA MET A 394 -2.96 17.94 -24.55
C MET A 394 -3.95 16.77 -24.48
N SER A 395 -4.79 16.56 -25.49
CA SER A 395 -5.98 15.73 -25.36
C SER A 395 -6.25 14.88 -26.61
N PRO A 396 -5.37 13.89 -26.93
CA PRO A 396 -5.42 13.17 -28.21
C PRO A 396 -6.66 12.28 -28.39
N LEU A 397 -7.37 11.92 -27.30
CA LEU A 397 -8.54 11.02 -27.32
C LEU A 397 -9.87 11.77 -27.07
N THR A 398 -9.81 13.10 -26.97
CA THR A 398 -10.94 13.94 -26.55
C THR A 398 -11.58 14.67 -27.73
N LYS A 399 -12.93 14.80 -27.69
CA LYS A 399 -13.70 15.57 -28.66
C LYS A 399 -13.35 17.05 -28.61
N MET A 400 -13.25 17.68 -29.79
CA MET A 400 -13.15 19.13 -29.91
C MET A 400 -14.31 19.83 -29.20
N HIS A 401 -14.01 20.95 -28.54
CA HIS A 401 -15.02 21.74 -27.86
C HIS A 401 -16.04 22.30 -28.86
N ARG A 402 -17.33 22.11 -28.59
CA ARG A 402 -18.45 22.45 -29.51
C ARG A 402 -18.56 23.93 -29.86
N SER A 403 -17.97 24.84 -29.07
CA SER A 403 -18.08 26.30 -29.24
C SER A 403 -16.77 27.08 -29.06
N LYS A 404 -15.68 26.43 -28.66
CA LYS A 404 -14.37 27.08 -28.42
C LYS A 404 -13.30 26.41 -29.29
N PRO A 405 -12.96 26.99 -30.48
CA PRO A 405 -11.94 26.42 -31.35
C PRO A 405 -10.59 26.26 -30.63
N GLY A 406 -9.87 25.15 -30.92
CA GLY A 406 -8.58 24.85 -30.31
C GLY A 406 -8.62 24.27 -28.90
N LEU A 407 -9.80 24.17 -28.30
CA LEU A 407 -10.01 23.54 -27.00
C LEU A 407 -10.80 22.22 -27.15
N THR A 408 -10.82 21.45 -26.09
CA THR A 408 -11.53 20.15 -26.00
C THR A 408 -12.53 20.13 -24.86
N GLU A 409 -13.53 19.24 -24.95
CA GLU A 409 -14.49 18.97 -23.89
C GLU A 409 -13.90 17.99 -22.86
N ARG A 410 -12.92 18.48 -22.08
CA ARG A 410 -12.19 17.72 -21.05
C ARG A 410 -12.25 18.45 -19.73
N PHE A 411 -12.23 17.69 -18.65
CA PHE A 411 -11.92 18.20 -17.33
C PHE A 411 -10.98 17.28 -16.55
N GLU A 412 -10.23 17.87 -15.66
CA GLU A 412 -9.59 17.18 -14.55
C GLU A 412 -10.20 17.68 -13.24
N LEU A 413 -10.45 16.77 -12.30
CA LEU A 413 -10.90 17.10 -10.96
C LEU A 413 -9.71 17.23 -10.04
N MET A 414 -9.39 18.45 -9.64
CA MET A 414 -8.34 18.75 -8.68
C MET A 414 -8.90 18.75 -7.25
N VAL A 415 -8.25 18.03 -6.34
CA VAL A 415 -8.60 17.99 -4.91
C VAL A 415 -7.32 17.89 -4.10
N ASN A 416 -7.18 18.74 -3.09
CA ASN A 416 -6.00 18.79 -2.21
C ASN A 416 -4.67 18.91 -2.98
N GLY A 417 -4.66 19.73 -4.02
CA GLY A 417 -3.49 20.00 -4.86
C GLY A 417 -3.06 18.85 -5.77
N LYS A 418 -3.97 17.91 -6.07
CA LYS A 418 -3.68 16.77 -6.95
C LYS A 418 -4.87 16.40 -7.82
N GLU A 419 -4.59 15.92 -9.02
CA GLU A 419 -5.59 15.30 -9.89
C GLU A 419 -6.17 14.05 -9.24
N LEU A 420 -7.49 14.02 -9.09
CA LEU A 420 -8.25 12.86 -8.61
C LEU A 420 -8.90 12.09 -9.76
N ALA A 421 -9.41 12.81 -10.76
CA ALA A 421 -10.11 12.23 -11.90
C ALA A 421 -9.84 13.03 -13.18
N ASN A 422 -9.90 12.33 -14.32
CA ASN A 422 -9.80 12.90 -15.67
C ASN A 422 -10.95 12.37 -16.52
N ALA A 423 -11.65 13.25 -17.23
CA ALA A 423 -12.83 12.87 -17.99
C ALA A 423 -13.07 13.81 -19.19
N TYR A 424 -13.76 13.28 -20.18
CA TYR A 424 -14.07 14.05 -21.37
C TYR A 424 -15.25 13.52 -22.18
N SER A 425 -15.74 14.32 -23.13
CA SER A 425 -16.53 13.84 -24.25
C SER A 425 -15.59 13.12 -25.21
N GLU A 426 -15.89 11.86 -25.52
CA GLU A 426 -15.01 10.99 -26.28
C GLU A 426 -14.90 11.39 -27.75
N LEU A 427 -13.68 11.37 -28.29
CA LEU A 427 -13.48 11.49 -29.73
C LEU A 427 -14.00 10.24 -30.42
N ASN A 428 -15.03 10.39 -31.23
CA ASN A 428 -15.73 9.29 -31.91
C ASN A 428 -15.67 9.42 -33.45
N ASP A 429 -14.90 10.38 -33.97
CA ASP A 429 -14.61 10.49 -35.39
C ASP A 429 -13.32 9.71 -35.70
N PRO A 430 -13.38 8.62 -36.48
CA PRO A 430 -12.19 7.81 -36.76
C PRO A 430 -11.14 8.53 -37.58
N ILE A 431 -11.52 9.54 -38.39
CA ILE A 431 -10.58 10.30 -39.22
C ILE A 431 -9.80 11.29 -38.34
N ASP A 432 -10.48 12.09 -37.54
CA ASP A 432 -9.85 12.99 -36.56
C ASP A 432 -8.97 12.18 -35.56
N GLN A 433 -9.43 10.99 -35.12
CA GLN A 433 -8.65 10.15 -34.23
C GLN A 433 -7.35 9.63 -34.87
N GLU A 434 -7.40 9.25 -36.15
CA GLU A 434 -6.19 8.84 -36.89
C GLU A 434 -5.21 10.02 -37.02
N GLU A 435 -5.68 11.20 -37.36
CA GLU A 435 -4.87 12.43 -37.43
C GLU A 435 -4.19 12.74 -36.09
N ARG A 436 -4.93 12.59 -34.95
CA ARG A 436 -4.37 12.79 -33.60
C ARG A 436 -3.28 11.78 -33.28
N PHE A 437 -3.46 10.50 -33.61
CA PHE A 437 -2.43 9.50 -33.43
C PHE A 437 -1.19 9.76 -34.28
N VAL A 438 -1.36 10.23 -35.52
CA VAL A 438 -0.23 10.62 -36.38
C VAL A 438 0.55 11.81 -35.77
N GLU A 439 -0.13 12.78 -35.16
CA GLU A 439 0.55 13.87 -34.43
C GLU A 439 1.30 13.35 -33.20
N GLN A 440 0.76 12.41 -32.45
CA GLN A 440 1.45 11.77 -31.33
C GLN A 440 2.72 11.03 -31.79
N MET A 441 2.67 10.31 -32.92
CA MET A 441 3.84 9.64 -33.49
C MET A 441 4.97 10.64 -33.84
N LYS A 442 4.64 11.84 -34.29
CA LYS A 442 5.66 12.88 -34.55
C LYS A 442 6.35 13.35 -33.25
N LEU A 443 5.67 13.29 -32.10
CA LEU A 443 6.28 13.59 -30.81
C LEU A 443 7.19 12.42 -30.37
N ALA A 444 6.78 11.18 -30.59
CA ALA A 444 7.62 10.00 -30.35
C ALA A 444 8.93 10.05 -31.17
N ASP A 445 8.84 10.43 -32.47
CA ASP A 445 10.02 10.59 -33.34
C ASP A 445 10.99 11.69 -32.86
N LYS A 446 10.51 12.65 -32.07
CA LYS A 446 11.34 13.68 -31.42
C LYS A 446 11.92 13.25 -30.08
N GLY A 447 11.62 12.05 -29.62
CA GLY A 447 12.15 11.46 -28.36
C GLY A 447 11.20 11.51 -27.17
N ASP A 448 9.90 11.74 -27.39
CA ASP A 448 8.89 11.61 -26.34
C ASP A 448 8.53 10.13 -26.15
N ASP A 449 9.10 9.51 -25.12
CA ASP A 449 8.89 8.09 -24.77
C ASP A 449 7.48 7.78 -24.25
N GLU A 450 6.67 8.81 -23.96
CA GLU A 450 5.31 8.69 -23.42
C GLU A 450 4.24 8.85 -24.51
N ALA A 451 4.64 9.24 -25.73
CA ALA A 451 3.71 9.45 -26.83
C ALA A 451 2.98 8.16 -27.22
N MET A 452 1.70 8.29 -27.57
CA MET A 452 0.85 7.14 -27.91
C MET A 452 1.25 6.53 -29.26
N ILE A 453 1.19 5.19 -29.31
CA ILE A 453 1.36 4.39 -30.53
C ILE A 453 -0.01 4.23 -31.19
N ILE A 454 -0.04 4.17 -32.55
CA ILE A 454 -1.28 3.97 -33.29
C ILE A 454 -1.85 2.57 -33.04
N ASP A 455 -3.07 2.51 -32.49
CA ASP A 455 -3.85 1.29 -32.38
C ASP A 455 -4.81 1.16 -33.58
N HIS A 456 -4.37 0.46 -34.63
CA HIS A 456 -5.15 0.25 -35.83
C HIS A 456 -6.44 -0.56 -35.59
N ASP A 457 -6.49 -1.41 -34.57
CA ASP A 457 -7.70 -2.15 -34.22
C ASP A 457 -8.74 -1.25 -33.55
N PHE A 458 -8.30 -0.31 -32.71
CA PHE A 458 -9.16 0.71 -32.15
C PHE A 458 -9.73 1.64 -33.25
N LEU A 459 -8.88 2.12 -34.17
CA LEU A 459 -9.35 2.90 -35.33
C LEU A 459 -10.39 2.15 -36.16
N ARG A 460 -10.14 0.86 -36.43
CA ARG A 460 -11.11 0.00 -37.12
C ARG A 460 -12.42 -0.13 -36.33
N ALA A 461 -12.36 -0.24 -35.00
CA ALA A 461 -13.56 -0.30 -34.18
C ALA A 461 -14.37 1.00 -34.30
N LEU A 462 -13.74 2.17 -34.24
CA LEU A 462 -14.40 3.48 -34.42
C LEU A 462 -15.09 3.60 -35.79
N GLN A 463 -14.56 2.97 -36.86
CA GLN A 463 -15.16 2.97 -38.18
C GLN A 463 -16.52 2.24 -38.24
N TYR A 464 -16.81 1.33 -37.27
CA TYR A 464 -18.13 0.74 -37.15
C TYR A 464 -19.14 1.69 -36.46
N GLY A 465 -18.66 2.81 -35.93
CA GLY A 465 -19.46 3.85 -35.27
C GLY A 465 -19.47 3.73 -33.76
N MET A 466 -19.00 4.76 -33.08
CA MET A 466 -19.15 4.93 -31.65
C MET A 466 -20.14 6.08 -31.40
N PRO A 467 -21.21 5.88 -30.64
CA PRO A 467 -22.16 6.96 -30.33
C PRO A 467 -21.48 8.05 -29.48
N PRO A 468 -22.09 9.26 -29.36
CA PRO A 468 -21.63 10.24 -28.40
C PRO A 468 -21.48 9.58 -27.02
N THR A 469 -20.30 9.70 -26.42
CA THR A 469 -19.94 8.98 -25.20
C THR A 469 -19.13 9.92 -24.30
N SER A 470 -19.29 9.78 -22.99
CA SER A 470 -18.38 10.40 -22.03
C SER A 470 -17.69 9.33 -21.20
N GLY A 471 -16.39 9.49 -21.01
CA GLY A 471 -15.57 8.63 -20.17
C GLY A 471 -14.93 9.37 -19.01
N ILE A 472 -14.62 8.64 -17.94
CA ILE A 472 -13.91 9.14 -16.76
C ILE A 472 -12.99 8.07 -16.20
N GLY A 473 -11.77 8.47 -15.82
CA GLY A 473 -10.87 7.72 -14.97
C GLY A 473 -10.78 8.33 -13.58
N ILE A 474 -10.93 7.54 -12.52
CA ILE A 474 -10.80 7.98 -11.13
C ILE A 474 -9.70 7.17 -10.45
N GLY A 475 -8.69 7.85 -9.91
CA GLY A 475 -7.61 7.23 -9.14
C GLY A 475 -8.10 6.76 -7.76
N ILE A 476 -8.34 5.45 -7.61
CA ILE A 476 -8.89 4.88 -6.36
C ILE A 476 -7.94 5.09 -5.18
N ASP A 477 -6.64 4.95 -5.39
CA ASP A 477 -5.67 5.11 -4.31
C ASP A 477 -5.68 6.55 -3.77
N ARG A 478 -5.71 7.55 -4.65
CA ARG A 478 -5.85 8.98 -4.28
C ARG A 478 -7.19 9.26 -3.61
N LEU A 479 -8.29 8.69 -4.12
CA LEU A 479 -9.60 8.82 -3.48
C LEU A 479 -9.57 8.27 -2.05
N VAL A 480 -8.95 7.11 -1.83
CA VAL A 480 -8.83 6.52 -0.49
C VAL A 480 -7.95 7.38 0.42
N MET A 481 -6.86 7.97 -0.09
CA MET A 481 -6.04 8.93 0.67
C MET A 481 -6.91 10.09 1.19
N LEU A 482 -7.71 10.69 0.32
CA LEU A 482 -8.63 11.78 0.68
C LEU A 482 -9.68 11.34 1.70
N MET A 483 -10.32 10.19 1.50
CA MET A 483 -11.37 9.68 2.40
C MET A 483 -10.84 9.22 3.77
N THR A 484 -9.56 8.94 3.89
CA THR A 484 -8.93 8.45 5.14
C THR A 484 -7.99 9.47 5.78
N GLY A 485 -7.81 10.64 5.18
CA GLY A 485 -6.98 11.72 5.71
C GLY A 485 -5.47 11.48 5.58
N HIS A 486 -5.02 10.65 4.63
CA HIS A 486 -3.61 10.31 4.45
C HIS A 486 -2.98 11.12 3.29
N MET A 487 -1.72 11.52 3.48
CA MET A 487 -0.96 12.32 2.52
C MET A 487 -0.04 11.47 1.63
N THR A 488 0.08 10.17 1.92
CA THR A 488 0.97 9.28 1.17
C THR A 488 0.26 8.03 0.69
N ILE A 489 0.51 7.65 -0.57
CA ILE A 489 -0.11 6.49 -1.21
C ILE A 489 0.26 5.18 -0.50
N GLN A 490 1.47 5.11 0.11
CA GLN A 490 1.94 3.94 0.83
C GLN A 490 1.07 3.61 2.05
N GLU A 491 0.44 4.61 2.68
CA GLU A 491 -0.46 4.38 3.82
C GLU A 491 -1.74 3.63 3.41
N VAL A 492 -2.21 3.84 2.19
CA VAL A 492 -3.46 3.26 1.69
C VAL A 492 -3.29 2.03 0.81
N LEU A 493 -2.04 1.60 0.58
CA LEU A 493 -1.68 0.35 -0.07
C LEU A 493 -1.25 -0.69 0.97
N LEU A 494 -1.76 -1.92 0.85
CA LEU A 494 -1.36 -3.01 1.76
C LEU A 494 0.13 -3.32 1.61
N PHE A 495 0.58 -3.47 0.38
CA PHE A 495 1.98 -3.77 0.04
C PHE A 495 2.45 -2.83 -1.08
N PRO A 496 2.87 -1.60 -0.74
CA PRO A 496 3.40 -0.67 -1.73
C PRO A 496 4.73 -1.17 -2.28
N GLN A 497 5.07 -0.75 -3.50
CA GLN A 497 6.41 -0.98 -4.02
C GLN A 497 7.43 -0.19 -3.20
N MET A 498 8.53 -0.85 -2.87
CA MET A 498 9.57 -0.28 -2.01
C MET A 498 10.93 -0.38 -2.70
N LYS A 499 11.78 0.63 -2.50
CA LYS A 499 13.19 0.52 -2.93
C LYS A 499 13.82 -0.70 -2.26
N PRO A 500 14.74 -1.41 -2.93
CA PRO A 500 15.47 -2.51 -2.31
C PRO A 500 16.10 -2.09 -0.97
N GLU A 501 16.05 -2.96 0.02
CA GLU A 501 16.75 -2.70 1.29
C GLU A 501 18.24 -2.50 1.03
N LYS A 502 18.82 -1.52 1.68
CA LYS A 502 20.27 -1.32 1.64
C LYS A 502 20.91 -2.52 2.33
N LYS A 503 21.45 -3.43 1.54
CA LYS A 503 22.26 -4.52 2.11
C LYS A 503 23.49 -3.91 2.78
N ILE A 504 23.75 -4.30 4.02
CA ILE A 504 25.04 -4.00 4.65
C ILE A 504 26.11 -4.70 3.80
N PRO A 505 27.09 -3.96 3.26
CA PRO A 505 28.15 -4.58 2.48
C PRO A 505 28.83 -5.67 3.31
N LYS A 506 29.04 -6.85 2.72
CA LYS A 506 29.78 -7.95 3.33
C LYS A 506 30.79 -8.45 2.33
N ASP A 507 32.01 -8.66 2.80
CA ASP A 507 33.00 -9.38 2.02
C ASP A 507 32.63 -10.86 1.96
N SER A 508 33.07 -11.54 0.91
CA SER A 508 32.87 -12.97 0.76
C SER A 508 33.66 -13.75 1.82
N VAL A 509 33.23 -14.97 2.13
CA VAL A 509 33.90 -15.83 3.09
C VAL A 509 35.35 -16.10 2.65
N GLU A 510 35.56 -16.24 1.34
CA GLU A 510 36.88 -16.50 0.74
C GLU A 510 37.88 -15.40 1.10
N LYS A 511 37.48 -14.11 1.07
CA LYS A 511 38.37 -13.00 1.44
C LYS A 511 38.86 -13.07 2.88
N PHE A 512 38.03 -13.52 3.82
CA PHE A 512 38.42 -13.72 5.20
C PHE A 512 39.35 -14.96 5.35
N VAL A 513 39.07 -16.01 4.57
CA VAL A 513 39.90 -17.24 4.56
C VAL A 513 41.27 -16.96 3.97
N GLU A 514 41.40 -16.14 2.94
CA GLU A 514 42.69 -15.70 2.37
C GLU A 514 43.60 -15.00 3.40
N LEU A 515 43.01 -14.36 4.42
CA LEU A 515 43.77 -13.76 5.52
C LEU A 515 44.19 -14.78 6.59
N GLY A 516 43.66 -16.00 6.55
CA GLY A 516 43.97 -17.08 7.50
C GLY A 516 42.87 -17.36 8.52
N LEU A 517 41.66 -16.80 8.37
CA LEU A 517 40.51 -17.11 9.21
C LEU A 517 39.82 -18.40 8.72
N SER A 518 39.29 -19.20 9.65
CA SER A 518 38.46 -20.34 9.26
C SER A 518 37.10 -19.86 8.68
N ALA A 519 36.57 -20.56 7.69
CA ALA A 519 35.29 -20.25 7.08
C ALA A 519 34.12 -20.21 8.11
N GLU A 520 34.22 -21.05 9.15
CA GLU A 520 33.21 -21.16 10.21
C GLU A 520 33.18 -19.95 11.13
N ILE A 521 34.29 -19.20 11.27
CA ILE A 521 34.36 -18.03 12.13
C ILE A 521 33.76 -16.77 11.47
N VAL A 522 33.68 -16.72 10.13
CA VAL A 522 33.22 -15.56 9.39
C VAL A 522 31.77 -15.14 9.76
N PRO A 523 30.81 -16.07 9.87
CA PRO A 523 29.46 -15.72 10.35
C PRO A 523 29.48 -15.16 11.78
N VAL A 524 30.41 -15.61 12.64
CA VAL A 524 30.56 -15.07 14.02
C VAL A 524 31.13 -13.66 13.98
N LEU A 525 32.13 -13.39 13.13
CA LEU A 525 32.66 -12.04 12.89
C LEU A 525 31.58 -11.08 12.38
N ASN A 526 30.77 -11.49 11.40
CA ASN A 526 29.65 -10.71 10.91
C ASN A 526 28.65 -10.38 12.03
N LYS A 527 28.38 -11.31 12.95
CA LYS A 527 27.53 -11.08 14.12
C LYS A 527 28.15 -10.09 15.12
N CYS A 528 29.47 -10.02 15.18
CA CYS A 528 30.21 -9.03 15.96
C CYS A 528 30.28 -7.64 15.29
N GLY A 529 29.78 -7.51 14.05
CA GLY A 529 29.77 -6.27 13.27
C GLY A 529 30.96 -6.12 12.31
N TYR A 530 31.84 -7.13 12.20
CA TYR A 530 32.95 -7.15 11.24
C TYR A 530 32.47 -7.77 9.92
N ASN A 531 31.81 -6.95 9.09
CA ASN A 531 31.23 -7.39 7.81
C ASN A 531 32.20 -7.31 6.63
N LEU A 532 33.15 -6.39 6.71
CA LEU A 532 34.23 -6.23 5.73
C LEU A 532 35.56 -6.58 6.39
N VAL A 533 36.51 -7.08 5.60
CA VAL A 533 37.88 -7.30 6.05
C VAL A 533 38.46 -6.04 6.68
N SER A 534 38.23 -4.88 6.09
CA SER A 534 38.65 -3.58 6.60
C SER A 534 38.03 -3.20 7.96
N ASP A 535 36.93 -3.83 8.37
CA ASP A 535 36.33 -3.57 9.70
C ASP A 535 37.21 -4.14 10.82
N LEU A 536 37.98 -5.18 10.55
CA LEU A 536 38.90 -5.76 11.52
C LEU A 536 39.95 -4.75 11.99
N ALA A 537 40.50 -3.93 11.08
CA ALA A 537 41.49 -2.91 11.39
C ALA A 537 40.96 -1.82 12.36
N LYS A 538 39.63 -1.69 12.54
CA LYS A 538 39.00 -0.75 13.47
C LYS A 538 39.07 -1.21 14.93
N SER A 539 39.60 -2.40 15.22
CA SER A 539 39.61 -2.99 16.57
C SER A 539 40.92 -3.73 16.86
N LYS A 540 41.30 -3.79 18.13
CA LYS A 540 42.45 -4.55 18.58
C LYS A 540 42.14 -6.05 18.61
N ALA A 541 43.13 -6.90 18.37
CA ALA A 541 43.01 -8.35 18.36
C ALA A 541 42.33 -8.93 19.62
N GLN A 542 42.72 -8.44 20.82
CA GLN A 542 42.09 -8.85 22.07
C GLN A 542 40.59 -8.59 22.12
N LYS A 543 40.15 -7.42 21.60
CA LYS A 543 38.74 -7.05 21.57
C LYS A 543 37.96 -7.93 20.60
N ILE A 544 38.50 -8.19 19.41
CA ILE A 544 37.91 -9.09 18.41
C ILE A 544 37.74 -10.48 19.01
N GLN A 545 38.80 -11.03 19.63
CA GLN A 545 38.76 -12.34 20.26
C GLN A 545 37.73 -12.44 21.38
N GLN A 546 37.65 -11.41 22.23
CA GLN A 546 36.65 -11.35 23.30
C GLN A 546 35.22 -11.39 22.71
N GLN A 547 34.91 -10.56 21.72
CA GLN A 547 33.59 -10.51 21.09
C GLN A 547 33.23 -11.84 20.41
N ILE A 548 34.17 -12.45 19.71
CA ILE A 548 33.98 -13.79 19.14
C ILE A 548 33.67 -14.80 20.26
N GLY A 549 34.44 -14.80 21.35
CA GLY A 549 34.21 -15.69 22.48
C GLY A 549 32.87 -15.50 23.15
N GLU A 550 32.39 -14.26 23.28
CA GLU A 550 31.05 -13.94 23.80
C GLU A 550 29.95 -14.50 22.89
N VAL A 551 30.08 -14.35 21.57
CA VAL A 551 29.10 -14.86 20.59
C VAL A 551 29.11 -16.41 20.60
N ILE A 552 30.27 -17.06 20.56
CA ILE A 552 30.41 -18.53 20.62
C ILE A 552 29.72 -19.06 21.88
N LYS A 553 30.02 -18.48 23.05
CA LYS A 553 29.45 -18.88 24.33
C LYS A 553 27.92 -18.65 24.35
N LYS A 554 27.50 -17.51 23.87
CA LYS A 554 26.09 -17.09 23.85
C LYS A 554 25.22 -18.02 22.98
N TYR A 555 25.72 -18.38 21.82
CA TYR A 555 25.01 -19.23 20.84
C TYR A 555 25.35 -20.72 20.96
N LYS A 556 26.21 -21.09 21.95
CA LYS A 556 26.66 -22.48 22.20
C LYS A 556 27.19 -23.13 20.93
N LEU A 557 28.04 -22.41 20.21
CA LEU A 557 28.64 -22.91 18.96
C LEU A 557 29.82 -23.81 19.26
N GLU A 558 29.96 -24.89 18.51
CA GLU A 558 31.13 -25.79 18.54
C GLU A 558 32.17 -25.32 17.50
N ILE A 559 32.67 -24.09 17.66
CA ILE A 559 33.63 -23.44 16.77
C ILE A 559 34.83 -23.01 17.61
N GLU A 560 36.03 -23.36 17.13
CA GLU A 560 37.25 -22.91 17.75
C GLU A 560 37.51 -21.43 17.48
N LYS A 561 37.75 -20.66 18.54
CA LYS A 561 38.02 -19.23 18.40
C LYS A 561 39.52 -19.01 18.07
N PRO A 562 39.85 -18.07 17.17
CA PRO A 562 41.23 -17.73 16.87
C PRO A 562 41.94 -17.18 18.12
N SER A 563 43.22 -17.44 18.24
CA SER A 563 44.08 -16.87 19.29
C SER A 563 44.32 -15.38 19.05
N VAL A 564 44.78 -14.66 20.08
CA VAL A 564 45.15 -13.26 19.94
C VAL A 564 46.29 -13.08 18.95
N ALA A 565 47.28 -13.99 18.98
CA ALA A 565 48.44 -13.96 18.10
C ALA A 565 48.05 -14.14 16.62
N GLU A 566 47.16 -15.10 16.30
CA GLU A 566 46.61 -15.26 14.94
C GLU A 566 45.85 -14.02 14.46
N LEU A 567 45.07 -13.40 15.33
CA LEU A 567 44.35 -12.16 14.98
C LEU A 567 45.31 -10.97 14.77
N GLU A 568 46.39 -10.88 15.53
CA GLU A 568 47.45 -9.86 15.32
C GLU A 568 48.12 -10.03 13.96
N GLU A 569 48.43 -11.28 13.56
CA GLU A 569 49.02 -11.59 12.26
C GLU A 569 48.05 -11.24 11.10
N ILE A 570 46.74 -11.48 11.29
CA ILE A 570 45.71 -11.14 10.33
C ILE A 570 45.54 -9.61 10.22
N LEU A 571 45.57 -8.88 11.32
CA LEU A 571 45.48 -7.44 11.31
C LEU A 571 46.64 -6.78 10.55
N LEU A 572 47.87 -7.32 10.67
CA LEU A 572 49.04 -6.88 9.90
C LEU A 572 48.83 -7.06 8.39
N LYS A 573 48.14 -8.12 7.97
CA LYS A 573 47.82 -8.37 6.55
C LYS A 573 46.70 -7.46 6.05
N VAL A 574 45.81 -6.97 6.91
CA VAL A 574 44.72 -6.06 6.55
C VAL A 574 45.23 -4.63 6.42
N GLU A 575 46.28 -4.25 7.16
CA GLU A 575 46.91 -2.92 7.14
C GLU A 575 47.95 -2.76 6.02
N SER A 576 48.46 -3.86 5.48
CA SER A 576 49.39 -3.87 4.31
C SER A 576 48.62 -3.80 2.99
#